data_29459d6951fa130e97c7e37f67259361
#
_entry.id   29459d6951fa130e97c7e37f67259361
#
_cell.length_a   1.000
_cell.length_b   1.000
_cell.length_c   1.000
_cell.angle_alpha   90.00
_cell.angle_beta   90.00
_cell.angle_gamma   90.00
#
_symmetry.space_group_name_H-M   'P 1'
#
loop_
_entity.id
_entity.type
_entity.pdbx_description
1 polymer ?
#
loop_
_entity_poly.entity_id
_entity_poly.type
_entity_poly.pdbx_seq_one_letter_code
_entity_poly.pdbx_strand_id
1 'polypeptide(L)'
;MLEFDDIQHLVLTRVPAITGRYEFLSFRQPSQGRAWLAGIIDKVASAQAVRDGVDSERRWVSVAFTWPGLRALGVDEASLATFPEEFRQGMAARSQVLGDTGVNHPDRWIGGLARPDLHAIAILFARNAQERQRVTGEHAAYLARTPGVDVLSTLDLDAIPPFDYAQIGRVHV
;
A
#
# COMPACT_ATOMS: atom_id res chain seq x y z
N MET A 1 -12.55 15.68 -16.84
CA MET A 1 -12.69 14.22 -17.17
C MET A 1 -11.66 13.50 -16.31
N LEU A 2 -11.97 12.34 -15.71
CA LEU A 2 -10.99 11.60 -14.93
C LEU A 2 -9.99 10.93 -15.87
N GLU A 3 -8.70 11.10 -15.60
CA GLU A 3 -7.58 10.48 -16.33
C GLU A 3 -7.27 9.13 -15.70
N PHE A 4 -7.99 8.09 -16.15
CA PHE A 4 -7.91 6.74 -15.56
C PHE A 4 -6.55 6.07 -15.73
N ASP A 5 -5.75 6.51 -16.67
CA ASP A 5 -4.38 6.07 -16.92
C ASP A 5 -3.38 6.61 -15.88
N ASP A 6 -3.70 7.74 -15.25
CA ASP A 6 -2.89 8.38 -14.21
C ASP A 6 -3.37 8.08 -12.77
N ILE A 7 -4.36 7.20 -12.62
CA ILE A 7 -4.90 6.81 -11.32
C ILE A 7 -4.60 5.33 -11.08
N GLN A 8 -3.98 5.01 -9.93
CA GLN A 8 -3.76 3.62 -9.54
C GLN A 8 -5.10 2.87 -9.44
N HIS A 9 -5.11 1.62 -9.94
CA HIS A 9 -6.34 0.81 -9.97
C HIS A 9 -7.02 0.68 -8.62
N LEU A 10 -6.25 0.59 -7.53
CA LEU A 10 -6.76 0.42 -6.16
C LEU A 10 -7.75 1.52 -5.74
N VAL A 11 -7.65 2.71 -6.33
CA VAL A 11 -8.50 3.86 -5.99
C VAL A 11 -9.90 3.75 -6.62
N LEU A 12 -9.99 3.21 -7.83
CA LEU A 12 -11.21 3.27 -8.64
C LEU A 12 -11.76 1.90 -9.05
N THR A 13 -10.97 0.85 -8.98
CA THR A 13 -11.36 -0.46 -9.48
C THR A 13 -11.21 -1.54 -8.41
N ARG A 14 -12.06 -2.55 -8.49
CA ARG A 14 -11.94 -3.75 -7.67
C ARG A 14 -11.15 -4.79 -8.45
N VAL A 15 -9.99 -5.18 -7.94
CA VAL A 15 -9.24 -6.30 -8.53
C VAL A 15 -9.78 -7.63 -8.03
N PRO A 16 -9.89 -8.65 -8.89
CA PRO A 16 -10.31 -9.99 -8.48
C PRO A 16 -9.15 -10.75 -7.79
N ALA A 17 -8.44 -10.07 -6.90
CA ALA A 17 -7.41 -10.67 -6.06
C ALA A 17 -8.06 -11.30 -4.82
N ILE A 18 -7.56 -12.45 -4.42
CA ILE A 18 -8.03 -13.17 -3.23
C ILE A 18 -6.97 -13.25 -2.13
N THR A 19 -5.74 -12.85 -2.44
CA THR A 19 -4.62 -12.86 -1.50
C THR A 19 -3.65 -11.73 -1.86
N GLY A 20 -2.75 -11.40 -0.95
CA GLY A 20 -1.77 -10.35 -1.19
C GLY A 20 -0.75 -10.26 -0.07
N ARG A 21 0.11 -9.24 -0.18
CA ARG A 21 1.04 -8.86 0.87
C ARG A 21 1.20 -7.35 0.90
N TYR A 22 1.16 -6.79 2.08
CA TYR A 22 1.66 -5.45 2.35
C TYR A 22 3.12 -5.55 2.80
N GLU A 23 3.99 -4.78 2.20
CA GLU A 23 5.38 -4.61 2.61
C GLU A 23 5.60 -3.17 3.04
N PHE A 24 5.94 -2.98 4.30
CA PHE A 24 6.13 -1.68 4.93
C PHE A 24 7.59 -1.28 4.78
N LEU A 25 7.85 -0.14 4.12
CA LEU A 25 9.17 0.22 3.65
C LEU A 25 9.68 1.52 4.27
N SER A 26 10.98 1.56 4.52
CA SER A 26 11.73 2.74 4.92
C SER A 26 12.84 3.04 3.91
N PHE A 27 13.12 4.32 3.67
CA PHE A 27 14.19 4.79 2.80
C PHE A 27 15.27 5.48 3.62
N ARG A 28 16.53 5.06 3.45
CA ARG A 28 17.67 5.68 4.17
C ARG A 28 18.08 7.01 3.54
N GLN A 29 17.92 7.15 2.22
CA GLN A 29 18.24 8.35 1.46
C GLN A 29 17.20 8.61 0.39
N PRO A 30 16.92 9.89 0.04
CA PRO A 30 15.94 10.24 -0.99
C PRO A 30 16.21 9.59 -2.35
N SER A 31 17.48 9.54 -2.76
CA SER A 31 17.87 8.93 -4.04
C SER A 31 17.56 7.42 -4.10
N GLN A 32 17.65 6.72 -2.97
CA GLN A 32 17.39 5.29 -2.88
C GLN A 32 15.89 4.99 -2.95
N GLY A 33 15.07 5.79 -2.25
CA GLY A 33 13.61 5.70 -2.37
C GLY A 33 13.12 5.98 -3.79
N ARG A 34 13.70 7.01 -4.45
CA ARG A 34 13.39 7.30 -5.86
C ARG A 34 13.84 6.20 -6.82
N ALA A 35 15.02 5.60 -6.59
CA ALA A 35 15.49 4.48 -7.39
C ALA A 35 14.57 3.25 -7.25
N TRP A 36 14.12 2.95 -6.03
CA TRP A 36 13.13 1.90 -5.79
C TRP A 36 11.83 2.19 -6.55
N LEU A 37 11.28 3.39 -6.40
CA LEU A 37 10.03 3.78 -7.08
C LEU A 37 10.16 3.68 -8.60
N ALA A 38 11.24 4.18 -9.17
CA ALA A 38 11.50 4.13 -10.61
C ALA A 38 11.54 2.70 -11.15
N GLY A 39 12.02 1.74 -10.36
CA GLY A 39 12.09 0.34 -10.80
C GLY A 39 10.81 -0.46 -10.65
N ILE A 40 9.79 0.08 -9.95
CA ILE A 40 8.49 -0.59 -9.80
C ILE A 40 7.35 0.16 -10.48
N ILE A 41 7.53 1.41 -10.89
CA ILE A 41 6.44 2.26 -11.41
C ILE A 41 5.72 1.62 -12.60
N ASP A 42 6.46 0.98 -13.48
CA ASP A 42 5.90 0.28 -14.65
C ASP A 42 5.07 -0.96 -14.30
N LYS A 43 5.14 -1.41 -13.03
CA LYS A 43 4.35 -2.55 -12.52
C LYS A 43 3.10 -2.08 -11.78
N VAL A 44 2.97 -0.79 -11.51
CA VAL A 44 1.81 -0.20 -10.86
C VAL A 44 0.68 -0.12 -11.87
N ALA A 45 -0.33 -0.97 -11.69
CA ALA A 45 -1.46 -1.00 -12.60
C ALA A 45 -2.31 0.27 -12.45
N SER A 46 -2.61 0.92 -13.58
CA SER A 46 -3.59 2.01 -13.62
C SER A 46 -5.02 1.49 -13.63
N ALA A 47 -5.96 2.33 -13.28
CA ALA A 47 -7.37 2.00 -13.37
C ALA A 47 -7.80 1.71 -14.82
N GLN A 48 -7.19 2.39 -15.79
CA GLN A 48 -7.45 2.12 -17.22
C GLN A 48 -6.95 0.72 -17.62
N ALA A 49 -5.72 0.36 -17.26
CA ALA A 49 -5.15 -0.94 -17.59
C ALA A 49 -6.00 -2.11 -17.06
N VAL A 50 -6.52 -1.99 -15.83
CA VAL A 50 -7.41 -3.01 -15.25
C VAL A 50 -8.76 -3.06 -15.99
N ARG A 51 -9.34 -1.93 -16.36
CA ARG A 51 -10.60 -1.85 -17.13
C ARG A 51 -10.48 -2.48 -18.50
N ASP A 52 -9.35 -2.28 -19.16
CA ASP A 52 -9.08 -2.82 -20.50
C ASP A 52 -8.66 -4.30 -20.47
N GLY A 53 -8.51 -4.89 -19.27
CA GLY A 53 -8.09 -6.26 -19.11
C GLY A 53 -6.64 -6.52 -19.55
N VAL A 54 -5.83 -5.47 -19.61
CA VAL A 54 -4.42 -5.54 -20.10
C VAL A 54 -3.54 -6.28 -19.11
N ASP A 55 -3.91 -6.35 -17.83
CA ASP A 55 -3.17 -7.09 -16.81
C ASP A 55 -3.41 -8.61 -16.90
N SER A 56 -2.93 -9.20 -17.99
CA SER A 56 -3.05 -10.64 -18.24
C SER A 56 -2.23 -11.50 -17.27
N GLU A 57 -1.24 -10.92 -16.60
CA GLU A 57 -0.34 -11.66 -15.71
C GLU A 57 -0.90 -11.89 -14.31
N ARG A 58 -2.10 -11.40 -14.02
CA ARG A 58 -2.80 -11.63 -12.74
C ARG A 58 -2.07 -11.11 -11.50
N ARG A 59 -1.25 -10.09 -11.69
CA ARG A 59 -0.50 -9.40 -10.64
C ARG A 59 -0.90 -7.95 -10.62
N TRP A 60 -1.13 -7.45 -9.43
CA TRP A 60 -1.42 -6.03 -9.26
C TRP A 60 -0.50 -5.47 -8.18
N VAL A 61 0.21 -4.42 -8.55
CA VAL A 61 1.05 -3.66 -7.64
C VAL A 61 0.39 -2.32 -7.43
N SER A 62 0.34 -1.89 -6.19
CA SER A 62 0.00 -0.52 -5.82
C SER A 62 0.99 0.00 -4.80
N VAL A 63 1.13 1.31 -4.71
CA VAL A 63 2.03 1.97 -3.77
C VAL A 63 1.28 3.05 -3.02
N ALA A 64 1.45 3.08 -1.70
CA ALA A 64 0.98 4.18 -0.87
C ALA A 64 2.16 4.82 -0.15
N PHE A 65 2.09 6.13 0.07
CA PHE A 65 3.11 6.88 0.79
C PHE A 65 2.50 7.51 2.05
N THR A 66 3.30 7.52 3.10
CA THR A 66 3.01 8.34 4.27
C THR A 66 3.52 9.76 4.06
N TRP A 67 3.11 10.68 4.92
CA TRP A 67 3.69 12.02 4.94
C TRP A 67 5.22 12.00 5.13
N PRO A 68 5.79 11.27 6.14
CA PRO A 68 7.24 11.12 6.24
C PRO A 68 7.86 10.52 4.99
N GLY A 69 7.15 9.63 4.29
CA GLY A 69 7.61 9.00 3.06
C GLY A 69 7.76 9.98 1.90
N LEU A 70 6.80 10.88 1.71
CA LEU A 70 6.91 11.92 0.68
C LEU A 70 8.10 12.84 0.95
N ARG A 71 8.34 13.21 2.20
CA ARG A 71 9.52 13.97 2.60
C ARG A 71 10.82 13.18 2.39
N ALA A 72 10.82 11.90 2.74
CA ALA A 72 11.97 11.02 2.53
C ALA A 72 12.32 10.81 1.04
N LEU A 73 11.33 10.95 0.14
CA LEU A 73 11.56 10.98 -1.31
C LEU A 73 12.10 12.32 -1.81
N GLY A 74 12.05 13.37 -0.99
CA GLY A 74 12.50 14.71 -1.36
C GLY A 74 11.46 15.48 -2.19
N VAL A 75 10.18 15.26 -1.93
CA VAL A 75 9.10 16.10 -2.46
C VAL A 75 9.27 17.50 -1.87
N ASP A 76 9.15 18.53 -2.69
CA ASP A 76 9.35 19.92 -2.29
C ASP A 76 8.29 20.42 -1.30
N GLU A 77 8.66 21.36 -0.44
CA GLU A 77 7.80 21.84 0.64
C GLU A 77 6.53 22.56 0.12
N ALA A 78 6.57 23.16 -1.06
CA ALA A 78 5.38 23.81 -1.65
C ALA A 78 4.33 22.76 -2.03
N SER A 79 4.75 21.68 -2.68
CA SER A 79 3.90 20.53 -2.97
C SER A 79 3.38 19.86 -1.69
N LEU A 80 4.26 19.67 -0.71
CA LEU A 80 3.91 19.08 0.59
C LEU A 80 2.86 19.92 1.34
N ALA A 81 2.93 21.25 1.25
CA ALA A 81 1.98 22.15 1.93
C ALA A 81 0.56 22.06 1.38
N THR A 82 0.36 21.50 0.18
CA THR A 82 -0.98 21.33 -0.42
C THR A 82 -1.79 20.19 0.21
N PHE A 83 -1.15 19.26 0.92
CA PHE A 83 -1.86 18.15 1.54
C PHE A 83 -2.64 18.60 2.79
N PRO A 84 -3.81 17.97 3.05
CA PRO A 84 -4.60 18.22 4.25
C PRO A 84 -3.79 18.00 5.52
N GLU A 85 -4.10 18.77 6.56
CA GLU A 85 -3.39 18.67 7.84
C GLU A 85 -3.49 17.29 8.47
N GLU A 86 -4.62 16.63 8.31
CA GLU A 86 -4.87 15.27 8.79
C GLU A 86 -3.86 14.27 8.22
N PHE A 87 -3.56 14.36 6.93
CA PHE A 87 -2.56 13.53 6.28
C PHE A 87 -1.16 13.88 6.76
N ARG A 88 -0.88 15.17 6.93
CA ARG A 88 0.43 15.67 7.41
C ARG A 88 0.74 15.22 8.83
N GLN A 89 -0.25 15.23 9.71
CA GLN A 89 -0.13 14.76 11.10
C GLN A 89 0.01 13.24 11.17
N GLY A 90 -0.73 12.53 10.32
CA GLY A 90 -0.84 11.08 10.34
C GLY A 90 -1.71 10.56 11.48
N MET A 91 -2.10 9.30 11.39
CA MET A 91 -3.07 8.71 12.30
C MET A 91 -2.55 8.55 13.74
N ALA A 92 -1.27 8.23 13.93
CA ALA A 92 -0.71 8.05 15.27
C ALA A 92 -0.78 9.33 16.11
N ALA A 93 -0.44 10.49 15.53
CA ALA A 93 -0.54 11.78 16.21
C ALA A 93 -2.01 12.19 16.50
N ARG A 94 -2.95 11.64 15.74
CA ARG A 94 -4.39 11.93 15.86
C ARG A 94 -5.15 10.88 16.67
N SER A 95 -4.46 9.91 17.26
CA SER A 95 -5.07 8.77 17.95
C SER A 95 -6.15 9.17 18.96
N GLN A 96 -5.96 10.24 19.74
CA GLN A 96 -6.95 10.73 20.70
C GLN A 96 -8.25 11.19 20.01
N VAL A 97 -8.13 11.92 18.90
CA VAL A 97 -9.29 12.41 18.11
C VAL A 97 -10.01 11.27 17.43
N LEU A 98 -9.26 10.22 17.01
CA LEU A 98 -9.79 9.04 16.34
C LEU A 98 -10.36 8.00 17.32
N GLY A 99 -10.12 8.17 18.63
CA GLY A 99 -10.53 7.20 19.64
C GLY A 99 -9.60 5.99 19.76
N ASP A 100 -8.41 6.04 19.13
CA ASP A 100 -7.39 4.98 19.20
C ASP A 100 -6.64 5.05 20.53
N THR A 101 -7.32 4.63 21.61
CA THR A 101 -6.82 4.65 22.98
C THR A 101 -6.86 3.25 23.60
N GLY A 102 -6.21 3.07 24.73
CA GLY A 102 -6.22 1.81 25.47
C GLY A 102 -5.71 0.64 24.62
N VAL A 103 -6.56 -0.33 24.31
CA VAL A 103 -6.20 -1.51 23.54
C VAL A 103 -5.91 -1.21 22.07
N ASN A 104 -6.43 -0.09 21.54
CA ASN A 104 -6.24 0.37 20.18
C ASN A 104 -5.13 1.42 20.04
N HIS A 105 -4.39 1.69 21.12
CA HIS A 105 -3.32 2.71 21.10
C HIS A 105 -2.29 2.41 20.00
N PRO A 106 -1.71 3.42 19.33
CA PRO A 106 -0.75 3.27 18.23
C PRO A 106 0.41 2.33 18.52
N ASP A 107 0.89 2.25 19.76
CA ASP A 107 1.97 1.34 20.17
C ASP A 107 1.60 -0.15 20.00
N ARG A 108 0.33 -0.45 19.81
CA ARG A 108 -0.19 -1.81 19.64
C ARG A 108 -0.59 -2.13 18.20
N TRP A 109 -0.44 -1.18 17.29
CA TRP A 109 -0.78 -1.42 15.90
C TRP A 109 0.18 -2.43 15.27
N ILE A 110 -0.39 -3.41 14.58
CA ILE A 110 0.38 -4.42 13.85
C ILE A 110 1.07 -3.81 12.64
N GLY A 111 2.12 -4.48 12.14
CA GLY A 111 2.81 -4.07 10.92
C GLY A 111 3.70 -2.84 11.08
N GLY A 112 3.77 -2.23 12.27
CA GLY A 112 4.56 -1.01 12.47
C GLY A 112 3.91 0.25 11.88
N LEU A 113 2.59 0.28 11.76
CA LEU A 113 1.83 1.39 11.16
C LEU A 113 1.97 2.74 11.90
N ALA A 114 2.37 2.71 13.18
CA ALA A 114 2.65 3.93 13.96
C ALA A 114 4.10 4.41 13.87
N ARG A 115 4.96 3.71 13.16
CA ARG A 115 6.39 4.05 13.07
C ARG A 115 6.61 5.34 12.28
N PRO A 116 7.46 6.26 12.78
CA PRO A 116 7.76 7.51 12.07
C PRO A 116 8.63 7.29 10.82
N ASP A 117 9.33 6.16 10.74
CA ASP A 117 10.16 5.77 9.60
C ASP A 117 9.43 4.87 8.60
N LEU A 118 8.13 4.69 8.73
CA LEU A 118 7.29 4.10 7.70
C LEU A 118 7.12 5.12 6.57
N HIS A 119 7.76 4.87 5.43
CA HIS A 119 7.78 5.80 4.30
C HIS A 119 6.81 5.39 3.19
N ALA A 120 6.76 4.10 2.87
CA ALA A 120 5.89 3.59 1.83
C ALA A 120 5.32 2.21 2.18
N ILE A 121 4.24 1.86 1.51
CA ILE A 121 3.65 0.54 1.53
C ILE A 121 3.60 0.05 0.09
N ALA A 122 4.31 -1.03 -0.22
CA ALA A 122 4.10 -1.77 -1.45
C ALA A 122 2.96 -2.77 -1.20
N ILE A 123 1.95 -2.72 -2.05
CA ILE A 123 0.75 -3.57 -1.97
C ILE A 123 0.80 -4.53 -3.14
N LEU A 124 1.04 -5.79 -2.85
CA LEU A 124 1.18 -6.86 -3.85
C LEU A 124 -0.05 -7.76 -3.78
N PHE A 125 -0.89 -7.70 -4.81
CA PHE A 125 -2.07 -8.56 -4.90
C PHE A 125 -1.82 -9.76 -5.82
N ALA A 126 -2.53 -10.87 -5.57
CA ALA A 126 -2.46 -12.08 -6.36
C ALA A 126 -3.78 -12.86 -6.30
N ARG A 127 -4.03 -13.71 -7.29
CA ARG A 127 -5.23 -14.56 -7.33
C ARG A 127 -5.13 -15.83 -6.50
N ASN A 128 -3.91 -16.24 -6.16
CA ASN A 128 -3.66 -17.45 -5.38
C ASN A 128 -2.32 -17.36 -4.65
N ALA A 129 -2.09 -18.28 -3.73
CA ALA A 129 -0.90 -18.32 -2.89
C ALA A 129 0.40 -18.53 -3.70
N GLN A 130 0.37 -19.32 -4.77
CA GLN A 130 1.54 -19.55 -5.62
C GLN A 130 1.95 -18.26 -6.36
N GLU A 131 0.99 -17.55 -6.91
CA GLU A 131 1.23 -16.27 -7.56
C GLU A 131 1.73 -15.22 -6.55
N ARG A 132 1.13 -15.17 -5.33
CA ARG A 132 1.63 -14.32 -4.25
C ARG A 132 3.09 -14.61 -3.94
N GLN A 133 3.45 -15.87 -3.77
CA GLN A 133 4.84 -16.26 -3.50
C GLN A 133 5.79 -15.81 -4.61
N ARG A 134 5.40 -15.94 -5.87
CA ARG A 134 6.19 -15.47 -7.02
C ARG A 134 6.39 -13.95 -6.98
N VAL A 135 5.30 -13.18 -6.87
CA VAL A 135 5.35 -11.71 -6.88
C VAL A 135 6.17 -11.16 -5.72
N THR A 136 5.96 -11.71 -4.51
CA THR A 136 6.73 -11.30 -3.32
C THR A 136 8.20 -11.69 -3.45
N GLY A 137 8.50 -12.85 -4.02
CA GLY A 137 9.88 -13.28 -4.31
C GLY A 137 10.58 -12.37 -5.33
N GLU A 138 9.89 -11.97 -6.38
CA GLU A 138 10.40 -11.02 -7.38
C GLU A 138 10.69 -9.65 -6.74
N HIS A 139 9.79 -9.16 -5.89
CA HIS A 139 9.99 -7.88 -5.20
C HIS A 139 11.13 -7.97 -4.18
N ALA A 140 11.22 -9.05 -3.42
CA ALA A 140 12.33 -9.29 -2.50
C ALA A 140 13.69 -9.34 -3.24
N ALA A 141 13.75 -10.02 -4.38
CA ALA A 141 14.94 -10.04 -5.23
C ALA A 141 15.28 -8.66 -5.81
N TYR A 142 14.29 -7.83 -6.08
CA TYR A 142 14.49 -6.44 -6.49
C TYR A 142 15.04 -5.60 -5.33
N LEU A 143 14.44 -5.69 -4.13
CA LEU A 143 14.91 -4.98 -2.95
C LEU A 143 16.35 -5.35 -2.57
N ALA A 144 16.72 -6.61 -2.71
CA ALA A 144 18.10 -7.05 -2.47
C ALA A 144 19.15 -6.37 -3.37
N ARG A 145 18.72 -5.84 -4.53
CA ARG A 145 19.58 -5.08 -5.47
C ARG A 145 19.40 -3.57 -5.36
N THR A 146 18.50 -3.11 -4.50
CA THR A 146 18.19 -1.68 -4.29
C THR A 146 18.61 -1.28 -2.89
N PRO A 147 19.90 -0.96 -2.66
CA PRO A 147 20.40 -0.67 -1.32
C PRO A 147 19.72 0.57 -0.73
N GLY A 148 19.52 0.54 0.59
CA GLY A 148 18.96 1.66 1.33
C GLY A 148 17.42 1.73 1.33
N VAL A 149 16.77 0.65 0.89
CA VAL A 149 15.35 0.42 1.11
C VAL A 149 15.22 -0.76 2.07
N ASP A 150 14.69 -0.50 3.24
CA ASP A 150 14.53 -1.51 4.29
C ASP A 150 13.06 -1.94 4.39
N VAL A 151 12.82 -3.25 4.49
CA VAL A 151 11.51 -3.79 4.82
C VAL A 151 11.37 -3.80 6.34
N LEU A 152 10.50 -2.94 6.86
CA LEU A 152 10.24 -2.83 8.30
C LEU A 152 9.42 -4.02 8.82
N SER A 153 8.42 -4.41 8.05
CA SER A 153 7.55 -5.55 8.33
C SER A 153 6.74 -5.94 7.10
N THR A 154 6.08 -7.07 7.16
CA THR A 154 5.15 -7.54 6.13
C THR A 154 3.85 -8.00 6.77
N LEU A 155 2.74 -7.90 6.03
CA LEU A 155 1.45 -8.43 6.42
C LEU A 155 0.85 -9.19 5.23
N ASP A 156 0.70 -10.50 5.38
CA ASP A 156 0.02 -11.33 4.39
C ASP A 156 -1.50 -11.15 4.50
N LEU A 157 -2.12 -11.02 3.35
CA LEU A 157 -3.57 -10.96 3.19
C LEU A 157 -4.01 -12.33 2.65
N ASP A 158 -4.64 -13.11 3.50
CA ASP A 158 -5.24 -14.37 3.07
C ASP A 158 -6.65 -14.13 2.50
N ALA A 159 -7.08 -15.09 1.68
CA ALA A 159 -8.42 -15.05 1.11
C ALA A 159 -9.45 -14.91 2.24
N ILE A 160 -10.22 -13.84 2.20
CA ILE A 160 -11.45 -13.79 3.00
C ILE A 160 -12.35 -14.89 2.43
N PRO A 161 -12.82 -15.85 3.24
CA PRO A 161 -13.82 -16.82 2.78
C PRO A 161 -14.94 -16.06 2.06
N PRO A 162 -15.52 -16.60 0.99
CA PRO A 162 -16.61 -15.92 0.29
C PRO A 162 -17.67 -15.54 1.32
N PHE A 163 -17.93 -14.26 1.44
CA PHE A 163 -19.01 -13.77 2.29
C PHE A 163 -20.31 -14.41 1.79
N ASP A 164 -20.92 -15.22 2.61
CA ASP A 164 -22.27 -15.70 2.34
C ASP A 164 -23.24 -14.52 2.53
N TYR A 165 -23.49 -13.80 1.45
CA TYR A 165 -24.44 -12.70 1.42
C TYR A 165 -25.85 -13.12 1.90
N ALA A 166 -26.18 -14.42 1.88
CA ALA A 166 -27.42 -14.95 2.43
C ALA A 166 -27.49 -14.80 3.96
N GLN A 167 -26.37 -14.66 4.65
CA GLN A 167 -26.34 -14.43 6.10
C GLN A 167 -26.54 -12.96 6.48
N ILE A 168 -26.22 -12.02 5.60
CA ILE A 168 -26.40 -10.58 5.88
C ILE A 168 -27.87 -10.15 5.77
N GLY A 169 -28.69 -10.88 4.99
CA GLY A 169 -30.11 -10.60 4.80
C GLY A 169 -31.04 -11.06 5.93
N ARG A 170 -30.53 -11.67 6.99
CA ARG A 170 -31.31 -12.13 8.14
C ARG A 170 -31.18 -11.22 9.36
N VAL A 171 -31.17 -9.93 9.17
CA VAL A 171 -31.52 -9.01 10.26
C VAL A 171 -33.03 -9.05 10.37
N HIS A 172 -33.54 -9.77 11.37
CA HIS A 172 -34.95 -9.76 11.68
C HIS A 172 -35.41 -8.34 12.01
N VAL A 173 -36.35 -7.86 11.23
CA VAL A 173 -37.19 -6.71 11.56
C VAL A 173 -38.15 -7.12 12.67
#